data_80a59ff1631bbfdff1f930718bed18df
#
_entry.id   80a59ff1631bbfdff1f930718bed18df
#
_cell.length_a   1.000
_cell.length_b   1.000
_cell.length_c   1.000
_cell.angle_alpha   90.00
_cell.angle_beta   90.00
_cell.angle_gamma   90.00
#
_symmetry.space_group_name_H-M   'P 1'
#
loop_
_entity.id
_entity.type
_entity.pdbx_description
1 polymer ?
#
loop_
_entity_poly.entity_id
_entity_poly.type
_entity_poly.pdbx_seq_one_letter_code
_entity_poly.pdbx_strand_id
1 'polypeptide(L)'
;DALAAHPHVVHTDAIGDPDTLMSELGQPGMHPEGWFYPDTYHFPKGTTDVEFLRRANAIMRERLAAEWAEREEGLPLETPYEALILASIVEKESAVASERPMIAAVFVSRLRKGMRLQTDPTVIYGMGESFDGNIRKSDLRRDTPYNTYTRGGLPPTPIALPSGESIHAVMHPAKTDALYFVSRGDGSHHFSATYEEHREAVIRYLLGGKADRYQGGN
;
A
#
# COMPACT_ATOMS: atom_id res chain seq x y z
N ASP A 1 17.02 7.95 0.29
CA ASP A 1 17.64 9.21 0.74
C ASP A 1 18.40 9.06 2.07
N ALA A 2 17.81 8.46 3.14
CA ALA A 2 18.49 8.31 4.43
C ALA A 2 19.74 7.43 4.35
N LEU A 3 19.70 6.33 3.59
CA LEU A 3 20.86 5.46 3.39
C LEU A 3 21.97 6.17 2.62
N ALA A 4 21.61 6.89 1.55
CA ALA A 4 22.55 7.67 0.73
C ALA A 4 23.23 8.80 1.51
N ALA A 5 22.61 9.33 2.55
CA ALA A 5 23.18 10.37 3.40
C ALA A 5 23.96 9.84 4.63
N HIS A 6 24.00 8.51 4.84
CA HIS A 6 24.53 7.92 6.06
C HIS A 6 26.07 7.87 6.05
N PRO A 7 26.78 8.52 7.01
CA PRO A 7 28.24 8.72 6.95
C PRO A 7 29.08 7.45 7.14
N HIS A 8 28.48 6.34 7.54
CA HIS A 8 29.16 5.06 7.80
C HIS A 8 28.84 3.99 6.76
N VAL A 9 28.02 4.31 5.75
CA VAL A 9 27.71 3.44 4.62
C VAL A 9 28.69 3.73 3.48
N VAL A 10 29.18 2.68 2.86
CA VAL A 10 29.98 2.80 1.63
C VAL A 10 29.03 2.72 0.44
N HIS A 11 29.02 3.79 -0.37
CA HIS A 11 28.13 3.86 -1.53
C HIS A 11 28.73 3.13 -2.72
N THR A 12 27.90 2.36 -3.40
CA THR A 12 28.24 1.63 -4.63
C THR A 12 27.47 2.23 -5.81
N ASP A 13 27.94 1.98 -7.03
CA ASP A 13 27.24 2.47 -8.24
C ASP A 13 25.90 1.77 -8.47
N ALA A 14 25.69 0.59 -7.89
CA ALA A 14 24.48 -0.21 -8.06
C ALA A 14 23.22 0.47 -7.53
N ILE A 15 23.33 1.30 -6.47
CA ILE A 15 22.16 1.97 -5.87
C ILE A 15 21.61 3.09 -6.78
N GLY A 16 22.41 3.57 -7.73
CA GLY A 16 22.01 4.61 -8.70
C GLY A 16 21.12 4.09 -9.84
N ASP A 17 21.07 2.78 -10.05
CA ASP A 17 20.28 2.13 -11.08
C ASP A 17 19.42 0.99 -10.50
N PRO A 18 18.08 1.15 -10.45
CA PRO A 18 17.16 0.16 -9.90
C PRO A 18 17.30 -1.24 -10.51
N ASP A 19 17.52 -1.34 -11.81
CA ASP A 19 17.63 -2.63 -12.51
C ASP A 19 18.93 -3.36 -12.14
N THR A 20 20.03 -2.63 -12.03
CA THR A 20 21.31 -3.16 -11.53
C THR A 20 21.18 -3.62 -10.10
N LEU A 21 20.60 -2.80 -9.22
CA LEU A 21 20.36 -3.17 -7.83
C LEU A 21 19.55 -4.45 -7.71
N MET A 22 18.39 -4.52 -8.38
CA MET A 22 17.53 -5.69 -8.28
C MET A 22 18.16 -6.95 -8.90
N SER A 23 19.00 -6.80 -9.93
CA SER A 23 19.79 -7.90 -10.49
C SER A 23 20.81 -8.43 -9.48
N GLU A 24 21.54 -7.56 -8.77
CA GLU A 24 22.47 -7.94 -7.70
C GLU A 24 21.79 -8.59 -6.49
N LEU A 25 20.51 -8.27 -6.26
CA LEU A 25 19.67 -8.90 -5.23
C LEU A 25 19.05 -10.23 -5.70
N GLY A 26 19.33 -10.67 -6.92
CA GLY A 26 18.80 -11.90 -7.50
C GLY A 26 17.34 -11.81 -7.94
N GLN A 27 16.85 -10.60 -8.21
CA GLN A 27 15.48 -10.30 -8.66
C GLN A 27 15.49 -9.44 -9.94
N PRO A 28 16.15 -9.85 -11.02
CA PRO A 28 16.24 -9.06 -12.23
C PRO A 28 14.86 -8.77 -12.84
N GLY A 29 14.65 -7.53 -13.27
CA GLY A 29 13.39 -7.07 -13.87
C GLY A 29 12.27 -6.78 -12.88
N MET A 30 12.49 -6.96 -11.56
CA MET A 30 11.52 -6.57 -10.55
C MET A 30 11.67 -5.08 -10.19
N HIS A 31 10.54 -4.39 -10.04
CA HIS A 31 10.55 -3.02 -9.52
C HIS A 31 10.97 -3.04 -8.04
N PRO A 32 11.87 -2.15 -7.57
CA PRO A 32 12.42 -2.20 -6.21
C PRO A 32 11.41 -1.82 -5.11
N GLU A 33 10.34 -1.09 -5.46
CA GLU A 33 9.35 -0.66 -4.46
C GLU A 33 8.70 -1.85 -3.76
N GLY A 34 8.56 -1.76 -2.43
CA GLY A 34 7.97 -2.79 -1.60
C GLY A 34 8.93 -3.90 -1.14
N TRP A 35 10.10 -4.06 -1.76
CA TRP A 35 10.98 -5.21 -1.53
C TRP A 35 11.98 -5.07 -0.38
N PHE A 36 11.94 -3.99 0.39
CA PHE A 36 12.84 -3.77 1.51
C PHE A 36 12.05 -3.67 2.81
N TYR A 37 12.28 -4.62 3.73
CA TYR A 37 11.54 -4.64 5.00
C TYR A 37 11.85 -3.42 5.85
N PRO A 38 10.85 -2.65 6.28
CA PRO A 38 11.06 -1.47 7.11
C PRO A 38 11.31 -1.90 8.57
N ASP A 39 12.58 -1.75 9.02
CA ASP A 39 12.99 -2.07 10.38
C ASP A 39 14.19 -1.22 10.80
N THR A 40 14.59 -1.32 12.06
CA THR A 40 15.83 -0.75 12.56
C THR A 40 16.99 -1.74 12.37
N TYR A 41 17.95 -1.35 11.55
CA TYR A 41 19.09 -2.18 11.21
C TYR A 41 20.37 -1.73 11.90
N HIS A 42 21.02 -2.63 12.63
CA HIS A 42 22.38 -2.44 13.13
C HIS A 42 23.38 -2.99 12.11
N PHE A 43 24.37 -2.19 11.74
CA PHE A 43 25.42 -2.59 10.81
C PHE A 43 26.77 -1.99 11.18
N PRO A 44 27.90 -2.70 10.91
CA PRO A 44 29.25 -2.18 11.15
C PRO A 44 29.56 -1.00 10.21
N LYS A 45 30.48 -0.13 10.67
CA LYS A 45 31.05 0.90 9.80
C LYS A 45 31.72 0.26 8.57
N GLY A 46 31.45 0.79 7.39
CA GLY A 46 31.99 0.28 6.14
C GLY A 46 31.08 -0.76 5.44
N THR A 47 29.90 -1.06 5.99
CA THR A 47 28.87 -1.82 5.27
C THR A 47 28.50 -1.08 3.99
N THR A 48 28.42 -1.78 2.87
CA THR A 48 27.96 -1.18 1.62
C THR A 48 26.44 -1.03 1.60
N ASP A 49 25.95 -0.07 0.82
CA ASP A 49 24.51 0.13 0.61
C ASP A 49 23.83 -1.12 0.01
N VAL A 50 24.48 -1.82 -0.90
CA VAL A 50 23.97 -3.09 -1.47
C VAL A 50 23.90 -4.19 -0.40
N GLU A 51 24.90 -4.32 0.47
CA GLU A 51 24.85 -5.30 1.58
C GLU A 51 23.72 -5.00 2.54
N PHE A 52 23.51 -3.72 2.87
CA PHE A 52 22.40 -3.26 3.69
C PHE A 52 21.05 -3.60 3.04
N LEU A 53 20.87 -3.23 1.78
CA LEU A 53 19.63 -3.49 1.04
C LEU A 53 19.38 -4.99 0.81
N ARG A 54 20.44 -5.77 0.59
CA ARG A 54 20.35 -7.24 0.48
C ARG A 54 19.76 -7.86 1.74
N ARG A 55 20.17 -7.39 2.92
CA ARG A 55 19.62 -7.86 4.19
C ARG A 55 18.14 -7.48 4.33
N ALA A 56 17.77 -6.23 4.05
CA ALA A 56 16.38 -5.77 4.11
C ALA A 56 15.48 -6.52 3.11
N ASN A 57 16.00 -6.78 1.90
CA ASN A 57 15.31 -7.57 0.89
C ASN A 57 15.14 -9.04 1.31
N ALA A 58 16.17 -9.66 1.86
CA ALA A 58 16.08 -11.05 2.34
C ALA A 58 15.00 -11.21 3.41
N ILE A 59 14.93 -10.29 4.38
CA ILE A 59 13.92 -10.29 5.43
C ILE A 59 12.51 -10.11 4.82
N MET A 60 12.34 -9.18 3.87
CA MET A 60 11.04 -9.01 3.20
C MET A 60 10.59 -10.29 2.50
N ARG A 61 11.48 -10.92 1.76
CA ARG A 61 11.18 -12.17 1.04
C ARG A 61 10.80 -13.30 1.98
N GLU A 62 11.54 -13.47 3.06
CA GLU A 62 11.28 -14.50 4.08
C GLU A 62 9.92 -14.30 4.73
N ARG A 63 9.63 -13.07 5.20
CA ARG A 63 8.35 -12.75 5.82
C ARG A 63 7.18 -12.90 4.87
N LEU A 64 7.31 -12.38 3.66
CA LEU A 64 6.26 -12.50 2.64
C LEU A 64 5.98 -13.98 2.31
N ALA A 65 7.02 -14.81 2.19
CA ALA A 65 6.85 -16.23 1.91
C ALA A 65 6.19 -16.98 3.08
N ALA A 66 6.55 -16.66 4.33
CA ALA A 66 5.96 -17.25 5.53
C ALA A 66 4.47 -16.90 5.63
N GLU A 67 4.11 -15.62 5.53
CA GLU A 67 2.72 -15.16 5.58
C GLU A 67 1.89 -15.73 4.41
N TRP A 68 2.49 -15.81 3.21
CA TRP A 68 1.81 -16.41 2.06
C TRP A 68 1.51 -17.89 2.25
N ALA A 69 2.39 -18.63 2.90
CA ALA A 69 2.18 -20.06 3.20
C ALA A 69 1.01 -20.28 4.17
N GLU A 70 0.81 -19.36 5.11
CA GLU A 70 -0.22 -19.46 6.16
C GLU A 70 -1.49 -18.65 5.83
N ARG A 71 -1.58 -18.06 4.63
CA ARG A 71 -2.71 -17.19 4.25
C ARG A 71 -4.06 -17.89 4.31
N GLU A 72 -5.11 -17.13 4.57
CA GLU A 72 -6.49 -17.63 4.44
C GLU A 72 -6.77 -18.12 3.03
N GLU A 73 -7.55 -19.21 2.93
CA GLU A 73 -7.97 -19.76 1.64
C GLU A 73 -8.93 -18.82 0.91
N GLY A 74 -8.88 -18.85 -0.41
CA GLY A 74 -9.82 -18.10 -1.27
C GLY A 74 -9.58 -16.59 -1.30
N LEU A 75 -8.40 -16.10 -0.93
CA LEU A 75 -8.03 -14.72 -1.23
C LEU A 75 -8.00 -14.48 -2.76
N PRO A 76 -8.45 -13.32 -3.25
CA PRO A 76 -8.44 -12.98 -4.68
C PRO A 76 -7.05 -12.49 -5.12
N LEU A 77 -6.00 -13.21 -4.72
CA LEU A 77 -4.60 -12.92 -4.97
C LEU A 77 -3.94 -14.20 -5.50
N GLU A 78 -3.27 -14.12 -6.63
CA GLU A 78 -2.69 -15.27 -7.31
C GLU A 78 -1.22 -15.52 -6.90
N THR A 79 -0.52 -14.44 -6.50
CA THR A 79 0.91 -14.49 -6.20
C THR A 79 1.26 -13.76 -4.90
N PRO A 80 2.39 -14.10 -4.23
CA PRO A 80 2.90 -13.33 -3.12
C PRO A 80 3.16 -11.85 -3.46
N TYR A 81 3.53 -11.57 -4.73
CA TYR A 81 3.76 -10.20 -5.17
C TYR A 81 2.49 -9.36 -5.19
N GLU A 82 1.36 -9.92 -5.61
CA GLU A 82 0.07 -9.26 -5.51
C GLU A 82 -0.32 -8.94 -4.06
N ALA A 83 0.00 -9.85 -3.14
CA ALA A 83 -0.21 -9.60 -1.72
C ALA A 83 0.69 -8.46 -1.21
N LEU A 84 1.96 -8.37 -1.67
CA LEU A 84 2.86 -7.27 -1.34
C LEU A 84 2.33 -5.93 -1.87
N ILE A 85 1.79 -5.91 -3.10
CA ILE A 85 1.14 -4.73 -3.67
C ILE A 85 -0.04 -4.29 -2.78
N LEU A 86 -0.94 -5.20 -2.43
CA LEU A 86 -2.09 -4.85 -1.60
C LEU A 86 -1.67 -4.42 -0.19
N ALA A 87 -0.65 -5.08 0.41
CA ALA A 87 -0.11 -4.69 1.71
C ALA A 87 0.47 -3.27 1.71
N SER A 88 1.11 -2.86 0.62
CA SER A 88 1.62 -1.49 0.47
C SER A 88 0.51 -0.43 0.43
N ILE A 89 -0.65 -0.79 -0.11
CA ILE A 89 -1.85 0.07 -0.10
C ILE A 89 -2.41 0.16 1.32
N VAL A 90 -2.58 -0.98 2.00
CA VAL A 90 -3.05 -1.03 3.40
C VAL A 90 -2.13 -0.22 4.32
N GLU A 91 -0.80 -0.30 4.12
CA GLU A 91 0.18 0.49 4.88
C GLU A 91 -0.05 1.99 4.76
N LYS A 92 -0.41 2.46 3.56
CA LYS A 92 -0.61 3.89 3.29
C LYS A 92 -2.00 4.40 3.67
N GLU A 93 -3.00 3.52 3.79
CA GLU A 93 -4.36 3.90 4.16
C GLU A 93 -4.54 4.07 5.67
N SER A 94 -3.85 3.30 6.50
CA SER A 94 -4.13 3.31 7.93
C SER A 94 -2.94 3.75 8.78
N ALA A 95 -3.13 4.85 9.50
CA ALA A 95 -2.28 5.22 10.63
C ALA A 95 -2.57 4.37 11.88
N VAL A 96 -3.76 3.74 11.98
CA VAL A 96 -4.20 2.93 13.11
C VAL A 96 -3.97 1.46 12.81
N ALA A 97 -2.94 0.87 13.41
CA ALA A 97 -2.55 -0.52 13.13
C ALA A 97 -3.69 -1.54 13.34
N SER A 98 -4.55 -1.33 14.35
CA SER A 98 -5.68 -2.24 14.64
C SER A 98 -6.78 -2.24 13.57
N GLU A 99 -6.82 -1.26 12.67
CA GLU A 99 -7.79 -1.20 11.57
C GLU A 99 -7.29 -1.87 10.28
N ARG A 100 -6.00 -2.18 10.18
CA ARG A 100 -5.42 -2.81 8.98
C ARG A 100 -6.16 -4.06 8.51
N PRO A 101 -6.57 -5.01 9.40
CA PRO A 101 -7.33 -6.18 8.97
C PRO A 101 -8.70 -5.82 8.37
N MET A 102 -9.37 -4.79 8.87
CA MET A 102 -10.65 -4.31 8.32
C MET A 102 -10.47 -3.63 6.96
N ILE A 103 -9.44 -2.79 6.82
CA ILE A 103 -9.11 -2.12 5.55
C ILE A 103 -8.73 -3.17 4.50
N ALA A 104 -7.89 -4.13 4.86
CA ALA A 104 -7.53 -5.25 3.99
C ALA A 104 -8.77 -6.03 3.54
N ALA A 105 -9.71 -6.30 4.46
CA ALA A 105 -10.97 -6.99 4.17
C ALA A 105 -11.85 -6.23 3.16
N VAL A 106 -11.92 -4.90 3.25
CA VAL A 106 -12.63 -4.08 2.26
C VAL A 106 -12.00 -4.24 0.88
N PHE A 107 -10.68 -4.12 0.76
CA PHE A 107 -10.00 -4.25 -0.53
C PHE A 107 -10.11 -5.66 -1.11
N VAL A 108 -9.93 -6.69 -0.29
CA VAL A 108 -10.13 -8.10 -0.68
C VAL A 108 -11.56 -8.32 -1.18
N SER A 109 -12.57 -7.79 -0.47
CA SER A 109 -13.97 -7.89 -0.89
C SER A 109 -14.25 -7.16 -2.19
N ARG A 110 -13.65 -5.97 -2.39
CA ARG A 110 -13.75 -5.25 -3.67
C ARG A 110 -13.11 -6.02 -4.83
N LEU A 111 -11.91 -6.57 -4.64
CA LEU A 111 -11.25 -7.38 -5.67
C LEU A 111 -12.11 -8.60 -6.05
N ARG A 112 -12.66 -9.33 -5.08
CA ARG A 112 -13.59 -10.46 -5.33
C ARG A 112 -14.81 -10.07 -6.14
N LYS A 113 -15.31 -8.86 -5.96
CA LYS A 113 -16.50 -8.34 -6.67
C LYS A 113 -16.16 -7.62 -7.98
N GLY A 114 -14.89 -7.57 -8.38
CA GLY A 114 -14.44 -6.79 -9.55
C GLY A 114 -14.64 -5.28 -9.40
N MET A 115 -14.76 -4.79 -8.17
CA MET A 115 -14.87 -3.36 -7.88
C MET A 115 -13.49 -2.71 -7.94
N ARG A 116 -13.43 -1.45 -8.34
CA ARG A 116 -12.23 -0.63 -8.27
C ARG A 116 -11.84 -0.39 -6.83
N LEU A 117 -10.53 -0.35 -6.52
CA LEU A 117 -10.06 -0.09 -5.16
C LEU A 117 -10.34 1.35 -4.71
N GLN A 118 -10.22 2.33 -5.59
CA GLN A 118 -10.54 3.74 -5.36
C GLN A 118 -9.87 4.31 -4.09
N THR A 119 -8.56 4.23 -4.06
CA THR A 119 -7.73 4.61 -2.92
C THR A 119 -6.75 5.72 -3.32
N ASP A 120 -6.78 6.81 -2.56
CA ASP A 120 -6.00 8.02 -2.82
C ASP A 120 -4.47 7.79 -2.84
N PRO A 121 -3.88 6.98 -1.93
CA PRO A 121 -2.45 6.69 -1.95
C PRO A 121 -1.91 6.18 -3.29
N THR A 122 -2.69 5.43 -4.04
CA THR A 122 -2.26 4.96 -5.36
C THR A 122 -2.18 6.08 -6.39
N VAL A 123 -3.10 7.04 -6.32
CA VAL A 123 -3.09 8.23 -7.17
C VAL A 123 -1.91 9.12 -6.81
N ILE A 124 -1.67 9.35 -5.53
CA ILE A 124 -0.52 10.12 -5.02
C ILE A 124 0.80 9.51 -5.52
N TYR A 125 0.95 8.18 -5.39
CA TYR A 125 2.14 7.49 -5.89
C TYR A 125 2.31 7.68 -7.41
N GLY A 126 1.24 7.54 -8.17
CA GLY A 126 1.25 7.74 -9.62
C GLY A 126 1.51 9.20 -10.05
N MET A 127 1.27 10.18 -9.20
CA MET A 127 1.63 11.59 -9.43
C MET A 127 3.13 11.84 -9.19
N GLY A 128 3.79 11.05 -8.34
CA GLY A 128 5.21 11.21 -8.04
C GLY A 128 5.55 12.63 -7.57
N GLU A 129 6.60 13.21 -8.12
CA GLU A 129 7.07 14.56 -7.77
C GLU A 129 6.07 15.68 -8.08
N SER A 130 5.05 15.43 -8.91
CA SER A 130 4.02 16.43 -9.20
C SER A 130 2.97 16.58 -8.10
N PHE A 131 3.01 15.73 -7.06
CA PHE A 131 2.12 15.85 -5.90
C PHE A 131 2.53 17.01 -5.01
N ASP A 132 1.66 18.00 -4.89
CA ASP A 132 1.87 19.22 -4.11
C ASP A 132 1.21 19.22 -2.72
N GLY A 133 0.79 18.03 -2.25
CA GLY A 133 0.11 17.87 -0.96
C GLY A 133 -1.41 17.88 -1.05
N ASN A 134 -1.99 18.07 -2.24
CA ASN A 134 -3.43 18.09 -2.42
C ASN A 134 -3.86 17.29 -3.67
N ILE A 135 -4.87 16.43 -3.51
CA ILE A 135 -5.48 15.68 -4.63
C ILE A 135 -6.69 16.43 -5.14
N ARG A 136 -6.70 16.71 -6.44
CA ARG A 136 -7.79 17.38 -7.12
C ARG A 136 -8.69 16.39 -7.85
N LYS A 137 -9.93 16.77 -8.13
CA LYS A 137 -10.86 15.95 -8.94
C LYS A 137 -10.29 15.60 -10.34
N SER A 138 -9.44 16.47 -10.90
CA SER A 138 -8.72 16.18 -12.16
C SER A 138 -7.76 15.01 -12.01
N ASP A 139 -7.08 14.90 -10.87
CA ASP A 139 -6.08 13.85 -10.61
C ASP A 139 -6.77 12.49 -10.46
N LEU A 140 -7.92 12.44 -9.78
CA LEU A 140 -8.76 11.23 -9.67
C LEU A 140 -9.31 10.76 -11.02
N ARG A 141 -9.42 11.63 -12.01
CA ARG A 141 -9.93 11.30 -13.36
C ARG A 141 -8.83 11.03 -14.39
N ARG A 142 -7.59 11.42 -14.08
CA ARG A 142 -6.45 11.19 -14.97
C ARG A 142 -6.11 9.70 -14.98
N ASP A 143 -6.20 9.07 -16.15
CA ASP A 143 -5.82 7.67 -16.27
C ASP A 143 -4.30 7.51 -16.21
N THR A 144 -3.85 6.76 -15.21
CA THR A 144 -2.45 6.34 -15.03
C THR A 144 -2.43 4.86 -14.60
N PRO A 145 -1.30 4.15 -14.77
CA PRO A 145 -1.20 2.76 -14.32
C PRO A 145 -1.53 2.55 -12.83
N TYR A 146 -1.35 3.58 -12.01
CA TYR A 146 -1.60 3.56 -10.56
C TYR A 146 -2.96 4.09 -10.15
N ASN A 147 -3.75 4.68 -11.06
CA ASN A 147 -5.02 5.29 -10.67
C ASN A 147 -6.13 4.24 -10.52
N THR A 148 -6.36 3.81 -9.28
CA THR A 148 -7.40 2.84 -8.93
C THR A 148 -8.83 3.39 -8.95
N TYR A 149 -9.04 4.68 -9.26
CA TYR A 149 -10.35 5.26 -9.58
C TYR A 149 -10.74 5.03 -11.04
N THR A 150 -9.77 4.90 -11.95
CA THR A 150 -10.01 4.69 -13.39
C THR A 150 -9.79 3.25 -13.80
N ARG A 151 -8.90 2.52 -13.13
CA ARG A 151 -8.52 1.13 -13.42
C ARG A 151 -8.99 0.17 -12.36
N GLY A 152 -9.38 -1.03 -12.76
CA GLY A 152 -9.72 -2.14 -11.86
C GLY A 152 -8.50 -2.98 -11.50
N GLY A 153 -8.62 -3.77 -10.44
CA GLY A 153 -7.54 -4.62 -9.95
C GLY A 153 -6.47 -3.86 -9.15
N LEU A 154 -5.31 -4.50 -9.00
CA LEU A 154 -4.15 -3.94 -8.31
C LEU A 154 -3.34 -3.04 -9.24
N PRO A 155 -2.62 -2.03 -8.71
CA PRO A 155 -1.61 -1.30 -9.47
C PRO A 155 -0.43 -2.22 -9.85
N PRO A 156 0.44 -1.80 -10.80
CA PRO A 156 1.48 -2.67 -11.33
C PRO A 156 2.60 -3.00 -10.33
N THR A 157 2.82 -2.18 -9.32
CA THR A 157 3.84 -2.38 -8.29
C THR A 157 3.30 -1.98 -6.92
N PRO A 158 3.98 -2.37 -5.82
CA PRO A 158 3.77 -1.73 -4.53
C PRO A 158 3.93 -0.20 -4.61
N ILE A 159 3.36 0.52 -3.66
CA ILE A 159 3.41 1.99 -3.57
C ILE A 159 4.11 2.49 -2.30
N ALA A 160 4.60 1.57 -1.49
CA ALA A 160 5.35 1.82 -0.26
C ALA A 160 6.06 0.54 0.19
N LEU A 161 6.90 0.65 1.21
CA LEU A 161 7.45 -0.48 1.97
C LEU A 161 6.44 -0.92 3.04
N PRO A 162 5.73 -2.04 2.90
CA PRO A 162 4.75 -2.47 3.90
C PRO A 162 5.44 -3.06 5.13
N SER A 163 4.86 -2.82 6.29
CA SER A 163 5.23 -3.48 7.55
C SER A 163 4.74 -4.94 7.59
N GLY A 164 5.26 -5.72 8.54
CA GLY A 164 4.78 -7.09 8.77
C GLY A 164 3.29 -7.14 9.11
N GLU A 165 2.80 -6.15 9.85
CA GLU A 165 1.37 -6.05 10.22
C GLU A 165 0.48 -5.82 9.00
N SER A 166 0.92 -5.04 8.03
CA SER A 166 0.16 -4.82 6.79
C SER A 166 0.16 -6.06 5.89
N ILE A 167 1.28 -6.78 5.81
CA ILE A 167 1.37 -8.05 5.11
C ILE A 167 0.44 -9.09 5.76
N HIS A 168 0.52 -9.23 7.09
CA HIS A 168 -0.33 -10.13 7.85
C HIS A 168 -1.83 -9.80 7.67
N ALA A 169 -2.19 -8.52 7.73
CA ALA A 169 -3.58 -8.07 7.55
C ALA A 169 -4.17 -8.45 6.18
N VAL A 170 -3.36 -8.45 5.13
CA VAL A 170 -3.78 -8.88 3.78
C VAL A 170 -3.94 -10.39 3.71
N MET A 171 -3.08 -11.15 4.39
CA MET A 171 -3.13 -12.61 4.42
C MET A 171 -4.25 -13.13 5.33
N HIS A 172 -4.63 -12.36 6.35
CA HIS A 172 -5.64 -12.68 7.36
C HIS A 172 -6.63 -11.52 7.55
N PRO A 173 -7.41 -11.18 6.51
CA PRO A 173 -8.34 -10.05 6.57
C PRO A 173 -9.47 -10.32 7.56
N ALA A 174 -9.99 -9.28 8.18
CA ALA A 174 -11.13 -9.40 9.08
C ALA A 174 -12.36 -9.97 8.37
N LYS A 175 -13.18 -10.72 9.08
CA LYS A 175 -14.47 -11.22 8.55
C LYS A 175 -15.49 -10.09 8.62
N THR A 176 -15.86 -9.56 7.47
CA THR A 176 -16.81 -8.46 7.34
C THR A 176 -17.48 -8.48 5.96
N ASP A 177 -18.63 -7.84 5.87
CA ASP A 177 -19.33 -7.53 4.62
C ASP A 177 -19.05 -6.10 4.13
N ALA A 178 -18.23 -5.32 4.85
CA ALA A 178 -17.89 -3.96 4.51
C ALA A 178 -17.22 -3.86 3.12
N LEU A 179 -17.68 -2.89 2.34
CA LEU A 179 -17.17 -2.56 1.00
C LEU A 179 -16.63 -1.12 0.93
N TYR A 180 -16.89 -0.32 1.96
CA TYR A 180 -16.54 1.10 2.03
C TYR A 180 -16.01 1.45 3.40
N PHE A 181 -15.15 2.46 3.45
CA PHE A 181 -14.76 3.12 4.68
C PHE A 181 -14.60 4.62 4.46
N VAL A 182 -14.69 5.39 5.52
CA VAL A 182 -14.50 6.85 5.53
C VAL A 182 -13.85 7.26 6.84
N SER A 183 -12.95 8.23 6.78
CA SER A 183 -12.33 8.80 7.99
C SER A 183 -13.37 9.45 8.90
N ARG A 184 -13.22 9.22 10.21
CA ARG A 184 -14.02 9.93 11.24
C ARG A 184 -13.41 11.28 11.64
N GLY A 185 -12.20 11.58 11.16
CA GLY A 185 -11.47 12.81 11.50
C GLY A 185 -10.63 12.73 12.78
N ASP A 186 -10.67 11.61 13.48
CA ASP A 186 -9.86 11.32 14.68
C ASP A 186 -8.73 10.31 14.42
N GLY A 187 -8.47 10.02 13.15
CA GLY A 187 -7.51 9.01 12.69
C GLY A 187 -8.11 7.62 12.49
N SER A 188 -9.33 7.37 12.97
CA SER A 188 -10.07 6.13 12.77
C SER A 188 -11.02 6.18 11.58
N HIS A 189 -11.54 5.01 11.17
CA HIS A 189 -12.48 4.88 10.06
C HIS A 189 -13.84 4.34 10.51
N HIS A 190 -14.87 4.71 9.73
CA HIS A 190 -16.18 4.09 9.77
C HIS A 190 -16.31 3.17 8.55
N PHE A 191 -16.69 1.92 8.78
CA PHE A 191 -16.85 0.89 7.76
C PHE A 191 -18.33 0.68 7.45
N SER A 192 -18.65 0.46 6.17
CA SER A 192 -20.03 0.32 5.69
C SER A 192 -20.12 -0.81 4.65
N ALA A 193 -21.20 -1.58 4.70
CA ALA A 193 -21.47 -2.65 3.74
C ALA A 193 -22.09 -2.13 2.44
N THR A 194 -22.92 -1.10 2.53
CA THR A 194 -23.65 -0.54 1.40
C THR A 194 -23.20 0.88 1.06
N TYR A 195 -23.43 1.28 -0.18
CA TYR A 195 -23.17 2.66 -0.62
C TYR A 195 -24.04 3.69 0.12
N GLU A 196 -25.25 3.33 0.46
CA GLU A 196 -26.18 4.18 1.23
C GLU A 196 -25.60 4.50 2.61
N GLU A 197 -25.20 3.48 3.36
CA GLU A 197 -24.54 3.64 4.67
C GLU A 197 -23.25 4.46 4.57
N HIS A 198 -22.44 4.20 3.54
CA HIS A 198 -21.23 4.98 3.29
C HIS A 198 -21.53 6.45 3.02
N ARG A 199 -22.54 6.75 2.20
CA ARG A 199 -22.99 8.12 1.92
C ARG A 199 -23.41 8.85 3.20
N GLU A 200 -24.20 8.19 4.07
CA GLU A 200 -24.60 8.73 5.36
C GLU A 200 -23.39 8.99 6.26
N ALA A 201 -22.43 8.07 6.29
CA ALA A 201 -21.19 8.24 7.04
C ALA A 201 -20.35 9.42 6.51
N VAL A 202 -20.21 9.58 5.19
CA VAL A 202 -19.54 10.74 4.57
C VAL A 202 -20.22 12.05 4.98
N ILE A 203 -21.55 12.11 4.90
CA ILE A 203 -22.32 13.30 5.32
C ILE A 203 -22.07 13.60 6.78
N ARG A 204 -22.09 12.59 7.64
CA ARG A 204 -21.89 12.73 9.08
C ARG A 204 -20.48 13.18 9.43
N TYR A 205 -19.46 12.50 8.94
CA TYR A 205 -18.08 12.67 9.41
C TYR A 205 -17.30 13.73 8.64
N LEU A 206 -17.51 13.84 7.32
CA LEU A 206 -16.73 14.79 6.50
C LEU A 206 -17.49 16.09 6.22
N LEU A 207 -18.83 16.05 6.17
CA LEU A 207 -19.63 17.22 5.79
C LEU A 207 -20.37 17.84 6.98
N GLY A 208 -20.13 17.38 8.22
CA GLY A 208 -20.73 17.92 9.43
C GLY A 208 -22.27 17.85 9.42
N GLY A 209 -22.86 16.80 8.85
CA GLY A 209 -24.30 16.59 8.73
C GLY A 209 -24.99 17.36 7.58
N LYS A 210 -24.23 18.05 6.73
CA LYS A 210 -24.78 18.86 5.62
C LYS A 210 -24.93 18.01 4.36
N ALA A 211 -26.09 17.38 4.20
CA ALA A 211 -26.40 16.49 3.08
C ALA A 211 -26.39 17.22 1.71
N ASP A 212 -26.72 18.52 1.69
CA ASP A 212 -26.68 19.38 0.49
C ASP A 212 -25.27 19.56 -0.09
N ARG A 213 -24.23 19.33 0.71
CA ARG A 213 -22.82 19.38 0.28
C ARG A 213 -22.30 18.08 -0.31
N TYR A 214 -23.06 17.00 -0.22
CA TYR A 214 -22.66 15.72 -0.79
C TYR A 214 -22.74 15.78 -2.32
N GLN A 215 -21.57 15.72 -2.95
CA GLN A 215 -21.45 15.73 -4.41
C GLN A 215 -21.15 14.34 -4.96
N GLY A 216 -21.82 13.30 -4.51
CA GLY A 216 -21.66 11.92 -4.95
C GLY A 216 -20.35 11.60 -5.67
N GLY A 217 -19.56 10.64 -5.20
CA GLY A 217 -18.50 10.10 -6.01
C GLY A 217 -19.12 9.31 -7.17
N ASN A 218 -18.85 9.69 -8.37
CA ASN A 218 -19.12 8.85 -9.56
C ASN A 218 -18.10 7.75 -9.64
#